data_13232a8a9fb04569f3e0a3e5e6278199
#
_entry.id   13232a8a9fb04569f3e0a3e5e6278199
#
_cell.length_a   1.000
_cell.length_b   1.000
_cell.length_c   1.000
_cell.angle_alpha   90.00
_cell.angle_beta   90.00
_cell.angle_gamma   90.00
#
_symmetry.space_group_name_H-M   'P 1'
#
loop_
_entity.id
_entity.type
_entity.pdbx_description
1 polymer ?
#
loop_
_entity_poly.entity_id
_entity_poly.type
_entity_poly.pdbx_seq_one_letter_code
_entity_poly.pdbx_strand_id
1 'polypeptide(L)'
;MTNETSYDTIFGKMAVEQGFCTEEEMRRCLAEQGTRRKTNPVILRDLMIELGYITATQAERLKTNTKESKPAIHQIPGYRILGRLGAGAMAVVYKGTQLSLNRPVAIKVLPKRFTESTEYVERFYKEGRAAGKLNHNNIVQAYDVGEAGGYHYFVMEYVEGKTLYDDLTAGKIFSEEESLDIVIQVAHALAHAHSHGLIHRDVKPKNIMINKEGVVKLADMGLARETTDIEAAQTEAGKAYGTPYYIAPEQIRGEVDIDGRADIYGLGATFYHIVTGRVPFMAEDPADVMRKHLRESLVPPDHINTSLSAGTSEIIEVMMAKKREDRYANVEELLEDLEAVKAGRSPIRARKKFDVSAFEQLEESGSAVESEEEQEADEETATIERYRKMIITMSIVTGVTIVIIIVLILLLIF
;
A
#
# COMPACT_ATOMS: atom_id res chain seq x y z
N MET A 1 2.49 -18.85 21.17
CA MET A 1 1.02 -19.03 21.29
C MET A 1 0.26 -18.89 19.94
N THR A 2 0.87 -18.47 18.84
CA THR A 2 0.19 -18.16 17.54
C THR A 2 0.12 -19.31 16.53
N ASN A 3 0.95 -20.34 16.64
CA ASN A 3 0.96 -21.45 15.69
C ASN A 3 -0.09 -22.55 15.96
N GLU A 4 -0.45 -22.79 17.22
CA GLU A 4 -1.45 -23.81 17.60
C GLU A 4 -2.86 -23.39 17.21
N THR A 5 -3.22 -22.13 17.39
CA THR A 5 -4.56 -21.62 17.05
C THR A 5 -4.83 -21.65 15.53
N SER A 6 -3.81 -21.49 14.70
CA SER A 6 -3.91 -21.60 13.23
C SER A 6 -4.08 -23.05 12.78
N TYR A 7 -3.37 -23.99 13.42
CA TYR A 7 -3.46 -25.40 13.13
C TYR A 7 -4.84 -25.96 13.51
N ASP A 8 -5.35 -25.64 14.70
CA ASP A 8 -6.65 -26.07 15.18
C ASP A 8 -7.79 -25.58 14.26
N THR A 9 -7.69 -24.33 13.75
CA THR A 9 -8.68 -23.77 12.82
C THR A 9 -8.71 -24.51 11.49
N ILE A 10 -7.54 -24.84 10.92
CA ILE A 10 -7.43 -25.59 9.66
C ILE A 10 -7.91 -27.02 9.83
N PHE A 11 -7.49 -27.68 10.91
CA PHE A 11 -7.86 -29.05 11.22
C PHE A 11 -9.38 -29.20 11.41
N GLY A 12 -9.98 -28.30 12.18
CA GLY A 12 -11.42 -28.27 12.40
C GLY A 12 -12.23 -28.08 11.12
N LYS A 13 -11.81 -27.14 10.27
CA LYS A 13 -12.44 -26.88 8.98
C LYS A 13 -12.40 -28.10 8.07
N MET A 14 -11.26 -28.76 7.97
CA MET A 14 -11.10 -29.98 7.16
C MET A 14 -11.90 -31.17 7.70
N ALA A 15 -12.04 -31.29 9.02
CA ALA A 15 -12.86 -32.34 9.63
C ALA A 15 -14.35 -32.21 9.22
N VAL A 16 -14.87 -31.00 9.16
CA VAL A 16 -16.22 -30.71 8.70
C VAL A 16 -16.36 -30.91 7.18
N GLU A 17 -15.46 -30.33 6.39
CA GLU A 17 -15.49 -30.41 4.92
C GLU A 17 -15.38 -31.86 4.40
N GLN A 18 -14.64 -32.73 5.11
CA GLN A 18 -14.53 -34.17 4.76
C GLN A 18 -15.64 -35.03 5.39
N GLY A 19 -16.58 -34.44 6.08
CA GLY A 19 -17.71 -35.14 6.69
C GLY A 19 -17.36 -36.06 7.85
N PHE A 20 -16.20 -35.85 8.51
CA PHE A 20 -15.82 -36.62 9.69
C PHE A 20 -16.53 -36.14 10.96
N CYS A 21 -17.00 -34.89 11.00
CA CYS A 21 -17.88 -34.36 12.02
C CYS A 21 -18.82 -33.32 11.43
N THR A 22 -19.90 -33.03 12.12
CA THR A 22 -20.85 -32.00 11.77
C THR A 22 -20.39 -30.61 12.26
N GLU A 23 -20.93 -29.53 11.70
CA GLU A 23 -20.66 -28.18 12.21
C GLU A 23 -21.09 -27.99 13.66
N GLU A 24 -22.16 -28.71 14.10
CA GLU A 24 -22.66 -28.61 15.45
C GLU A 24 -21.72 -29.29 16.45
N GLU A 25 -21.20 -30.48 16.12
CA GLU A 25 -20.16 -31.18 16.91
C GLU A 25 -18.89 -30.34 16.99
N MET A 26 -18.47 -29.69 15.90
CA MET A 26 -17.34 -28.78 15.88
C MET A 26 -17.55 -27.59 16.81
N ARG A 27 -18.74 -26.95 16.78
CA ARG A 27 -19.06 -25.84 17.70
C ARG A 27 -19.00 -26.26 19.14
N ARG A 28 -19.54 -27.45 19.48
CA ARG A 28 -19.47 -28.02 20.85
C ARG A 28 -18.02 -28.24 21.27
N CYS A 29 -17.20 -28.81 20.39
CA CYS A 29 -15.78 -29.06 20.65
C CYS A 29 -15.01 -27.76 20.91
N LEU A 30 -15.24 -26.73 20.11
CA LEU A 30 -14.60 -25.41 20.28
C LEU A 30 -15.03 -24.70 21.58
N ALA A 31 -16.30 -24.84 21.97
CA ALA A 31 -16.81 -24.32 23.24
C ALA A 31 -16.15 -25.01 24.43
N GLU A 32 -16.02 -26.35 24.39
CA GLU A 32 -15.36 -27.15 25.40
C GLU A 32 -13.86 -26.84 25.49
N GLN A 33 -13.18 -26.71 24.33
CA GLN A 33 -11.77 -26.28 24.28
C GLN A 33 -11.58 -24.89 24.92
N GLY A 34 -12.50 -23.95 24.66
CA GLY A 34 -12.49 -22.63 25.27
C GLY A 34 -12.61 -22.67 26.79
N THR A 35 -13.44 -23.57 27.31
CA THR A 35 -13.66 -23.77 28.74
C THR A 35 -12.42 -24.39 29.41
N ARG A 36 -11.82 -25.41 28.79
CA ARG A 36 -10.63 -26.11 29.31
C ARG A 36 -9.33 -25.31 29.16
N ARG A 37 -9.28 -24.33 28.28
CA ARG A 37 -8.09 -23.53 28.01
C ARG A 37 -7.50 -22.84 29.22
N LYS A 38 -8.31 -22.59 30.25
CA LYS A 38 -7.89 -21.95 31.51
C LYS A 38 -7.30 -22.95 32.55
N THR A 39 -7.65 -24.21 32.47
CA THR A 39 -7.31 -25.22 33.50
C THR A 39 -6.41 -26.33 32.96
N ASN A 40 -6.61 -26.76 31.72
CA ASN A 40 -5.82 -27.80 31.06
C ASN A 40 -5.88 -27.60 29.54
N PRO A 41 -4.94 -26.88 28.91
CA PRO A 41 -4.97 -26.60 27.47
C PRO A 41 -4.86 -27.89 26.67
N VAL A 42 -5.91 -28.21 25.90
CA VAL A 42 -6.00 -29.39 25.04
C VAL A 42 -6.03 -28.94 23.59
N ILE A 43 -5.28 -29.63 22.72
CA ILE A 43 -5.29 -29.42 21.27
C ILE A 43 -6.63 -29.89 20.71
N LEU A 44 -7.23 -29.15 19.77
CA LEU A 44 -8.54 -29.44 19.20
C LEU A 44 -8.66 -30.88 18.69
N ARG A 45 -7.62 -31.39 18.01
CA ARG A 45 -7.54 -32.78 17.54
C ARG A 45 -7.78 -33.79 18.65
N ASP A 46 -7.07 -33.63 19.76
CA ASP A 46 -7.11 -34.62 20.87
C ASP A 46 -8.46 -34.54 21.60
N LEU A 47 -9.03 -33.35 21.70
CA LEU A 47 -10.36 -33.15 22.26
C LEU A 47 -11.46 -33.77 21.38
N MET A 48 -11.34 -33.66 20.04
CA MET A 48 -12.30 -34.30 19.12
C MET A 48 -12.25 -35.84 19.20
N ILE A 49 -11.07 -36.42 19.46
CA ILE A 49 -10.92 -37.86 19.69
C ILE A 49 -11.53 -38.22 21.05
N GLU A 50 -11.24 -37.47 22.10
CA GLU A 50 -11.77 -37.69 23.46
C GLU A 50 -13.29 -37.64 23.49
N LEU A 51 -13.89 -36.69 22.77
CA LEU A 51 -15.34 -36.54 22.67
C LEU A 51 -16.01 -37.55 21.70
N GLY A 52 -15.21 -38.37 21.03
CA GLY A 52 -15.69 -39.39 20.10
C GLY A 52 -16.23 -38.86 18.77
N TYR A 53 -15.98 -37.59 18.42
CA TYR A 53 -16.39 -37.02 17.15
C TYR A 53 -15.59 -37.52 15.97
N ILE A 54 -14.33 -37.85 16.20
CA ILE A 54 -13.46 -38.48 15.19
C ILE A 54 -12.64 -39.61 15.81
N THR A 55 -12.27 -40.58 15.01
CA THR A 55 -11.34 -41.66 15.44
C THR A 55 -9.89 -41.21 15.31
N ALA A 56 -8.99 -41.87 16.06
CA ALA A 56 -7.54 -41.61 15.93
C ALA A 56 -7.03 -41.83 14.49
N THR A 57 -7.59 -42.79 13.74
CA THR A 57 -7.27 -43.03 12.34
C THR A 57 -7.72 -41.89 11.43
N GLN A 58 -8.92 -41.34 11.67
CA GLN A 58 -9.41 -40.18 10.95
C GLN A 58 -8.57 -38.94 11.27
N ALA A 59 -8.19 -38.77 12.54
CA ALA A 59 -7.31 -37.66 12.95
C ALA A 59 -5.93 -37.74 12.28
N GLU A 60 -5.33 -38.94 12.15
CA GLU A 60 -4.06 -39.10 11.43
C GLU A 60 -4.22 -38.89 9.91
N ARG A 61 -5.33 -39.28 9.29
CA ARG A 61 -5.62 -38.95 7.88
C ARG A 61 -5.74 -37.44 7.67
N LEU A 62 -6.45 -36.74 8.56
CA LEU A 62 -6.54 -35.29 8.53
C LEU A 62 -5.17 -34.62 8.72
N LYS A 63 -4.33 -35.15 9.60
CA LYS A 63 -2.98 -34.66 9.86
C LYS A 63 -2.05 -34.89 8.65
N THR A 64 -2.18 -36.01 7.96
CA THR A 64 -1.45 -36.29 6.72
C THR A 64 -1.87 -35.30 5.63
N ASN A 65 -3.17 -35.11 5.46
CA ASN A 65 -3.74 -34.13 4.53
C ASN A 65 -3.39 -32.67 4.92
N THR A 66 -3.30 -32.33 6.21
CA THR A 66 -2.81 -31.02 6.67
C THR A 66 -1.30 -30.85 6.50
N LYS A 67 -0.52 -31.93 6.49
CA LYS A 67 0.92 -31.90 6.15
C LYS A 67 1.15 -31.89 4.64
N GLU A 68 0.29 -32.51 3.85
CA GLU A 68 0.33 -32.51 2.39
C GLU A 68 -0.28 -31.26 1.77
N SER A 69 -1.22 -30.60 2.44
CA SER A 69 -1.69 -29.25 2.09
C SER A 69 -0.73 -28.17 2.60
N LYS A 70 0.59 -28.34 2.40
CA LYS A 70 1.45 -27.16 2.27
C LYS A 70 0.85 -26.34 1.14
N PRO A 71 0.44 -25.07 1.36
CA PRO A 71 -0.10 -24.27 0.27
C PRO A 71 0.88 -24.39 -0.89
N ALA A 72 0.37 -24.57 -2.12
CA ALA A 72 1.19 -24.79 -3.32
C ALA A 72 2.30 -23.72 -3.51
N ILE A 73 2.14 -22.59 -2.85
CA ILE A 73 3.11 -21.52 -2.68
C ILE A 73 4.48 -21.97 -2.10
N HIS A 74 4.55 -23.11 -1.39
CA HIS A 74 5.81 -23.68 -0.90
C HIS A 74 6.61 -24.38 -1.99
N GLN A 75 6.10 -24.44 -3.22
CA GLN A 75 6.68 -25.17 -4.36
C GLN A 75 7.15 -24.26 -5.49
N ILE A 76 7.55 -23.02 -5.20
CA ILE A 76 8.20 -22.18 -6.21
C ILE A 76 9.59 -22.77 -6.47
N PRO A 77 9.86 -23.30 -7.70
CA PRO A 77 11.14 -23.93 -8.02
C PRO A 77 12.31 -22.97 -7.79
N GLY A 78 13.38 -23.46 -7.17
CA GLY A 78 14.56 -22.67 -6.86
C GLY A 78 14.48 -21.79 -5.61
N TYR A 79 13.32 -21.75 -4.93
CA TYR A 79 13.12 -20.94 -3.74
C TYR A 79 12.57 -21.76 -2.57
N ARG A 80 13.08 -21.53 -1.37
CA ARG A 80 12.55 -22.07 -0.12
C ARG A 80 11.81 -20.99 0.63
N ILE A 81 10.50 -21.14 0.80
CA ILE A 81 9.68 -20.21 1.59
C ILE A 81 9.96 -20.44 3.07
N LEU A 82 10.27 -19.37 3.81
CA LEU A 82 10.57 -19.40 5.24
C LEU A 82 9.37 -18.95 6.10
N GLY A 83 8.62 -17.93 5.62
CA GLY A 83 7.49 -17.39 6.35
C GLY A 83 6.85 -16.23 5.62
N ARG A 84 5.66 -15.81 6.10
CA ARG A 84 4.94 -14.65 5.56
C ARG A 84 5.49 -13.38 6.20
N LEU A 85 5.83 -12.37 5.38
CA LEU A 85 6.24 -11.03 5.82
C LEU A 85 5.03 -10.10 5.97
N GLY A 86 4.11 -10.14 4.99
CA GLY A 86 2.95 -9.26 5.00
C GLY A 86 1.93 -9.65 3.93
N ALA A 87 0.78 -8.95 3.95
CA ALA A 87 -0.20 -9.00 2.87
C ALA A 87 -0.64 -7.59 2.54
N GLY A 88 -0.60 -7.27 1.26
CA GLY A 88 -1.23 -6.09 0.67
C GLY A 88 -2.59 -6.42 0.06
N ALA A 89 -3.21 -5.44 -0.58
CA ALA A 89 -4.49 -5.59 -1.27
C ALA A 89 -4.43 -6.68 -2.37
N MET A 90 -3.39 -6.65 -3.18
CA MET A 90 -3.27 -7.47 -4.39
C MET A 90 -2.24 -8.59 -4.28
N ALA A 91 -1.43 -8.64 -3.21
CA ALA A 91 -0.38 -9.64 -3.10
C ALA A 91 -0.06 -10.01 -1.64
N VAL A 92 0.52 -11.18 -1.48
CA VAL A 92 1.12 -11.62 -0.21
C VAL A 92 2.62 -11.70 -0.39
N VAL A 93 3.38 -11.17 0.56
CA VAL A 93 4.84 -11.18 0.53
C VAL A 93 5.37 -12.20 1.52
N TYR A 94 6.30 -13.03 1.06
CA TYR A 94 6.96 -14.06 1.85
C TYR A 94 8.46 -13.80 1.92
N LYS A 95 9.07 -14.13 3.06
CA LYS A 95 10.51 -14.31 3.18
C LYS A 95 10.87 -15.69 2.64
N GLY A 96 11.90 -15.76 1.82
CA GLY A 96 12.43 -17.00 1.29
C GLY A 96 13.95 -16.99 1.17
N THR A 97 14.49 -18.13 0.73
CA THR A 97 15.89 -18.28 0.34
C THR A 97 15.94 -18.72 -1.11
N GLN A 98 16.67 -18.00 -1.95
CA GLN A 98 17.04 -18.46 -3.29
C GLN A 98 18.10 -19.57 -3.15
N LEU A 99 17.76 -20.79 -3.55
CA LEU A 99 18.58 -21.97 -3.30
C LEU A 99 19.92 -21.96 -4.06
N SER A 100 19.91 -21.45 -5.31
CA SER A 100 21.09 -21.43 -6.16
C SER A 100 22.21 -20.51 -5.65
N LEU A 101 21.85 -19.38 -5.02
CA LEU A 101 22.80 -18.38 -4.51
C LEU A 101 22.84 -18.33 -2.97
N ASN A 102 22.03 -19.15 -2.31
CA ASN A 102 21.89 -19.20 -0.85
C ASN A 102 21.69 -17.82 -0.20
N ARG A 103 20.90 -16.95 -0.85
CA ARG A 103 20.64 -15.60 -0.36
C ARG A 103 19.18 -15.41 0.08
N PRO A 104 18.92 -14.55 1.08
CA PRO A 104 17.57 -14.19 1.46
C PRO A 104 16.90 -13.37 0.34
N VAL A 105 15.61 -13.64 0.13
CA VAL A 105 14.77 -12.94 -0.85
C VAL A 105 13.38 -12.64 -0.27
N ALA A 106 12.72 -11.62 -0.79
CA ALA A 106 11.31 -11.40 -0.61
C ALA A 106 10.57 -11.89 -1.87
N ILE A 107 9.48 -12.60 -1.68
CA ILE A 107 8.70 -13.19 -2.77
C ILE A 107 7.27 -12.68 -2.65
N LYS A 108 6.88 -11.79 -3.57
CA LYS A 108 5.53 -11.24 -3.71
C LYS A 108 4.73 -12.20 -4.58
N VAL A 109 3.60 -12.67 -4.10
CA VAL A 109 2.79 -13.69 -4.77
C VAL A 109 1.39 -13.18 -4.96
N LEU A 110 0.88 -13.30 -6.18
CA LEU A 110 -0.49 -12.95 -6.54
C LEU A 110 -1.44 -14.03 -6.00
N PRO A 111 -2.44 -13.67 -5.16
CA PRO A 111 -3.43 -14.61 -4.66
C PRO A 111 -4.26 -15.22 -5.79
N LYS A 112 -4.66 -16.49 -5.65
CA LYS A 112 -5.45 -17.23 -6.68
C LYS A 112 -6.69 -16.49 -7.17
N ARG A 113 -7.39 -15.79 -6.28
CA ARG A 113 -8.58 -14.99 -6.65
C ARG A 113 -8.33 -13.92 -7.72
N PHE A 114 -7.07 -13.52 -7.92
CA PHE A 114 -6.67 -12.54 -8.95
C PHE A 114 -6.03 -13.19 -10.18
N THR A 115 -5.67 -14.47 -10.12
CA THR A 115 -5.04 -15.17 -11.24
C THR A 115 -6.03 -15.48 -12.39
N GLU A 116 -7.34 -15.42 -12.13
CA GLU A 116 -8.38 -15.59 -13.14
C GLU A 116 -8.59 -14.32 -13.97
N SER A 117 -8.15 -13.15 -13.48
CA SER A 117 -8.22 -11.90 -14.22
C SER A 117 -6.92 -11.62 -14.96
N THR A 118 -6.97 -11.65 -16.29
CA THR A 118 -5.83 -11.34 -17.17
C THR A 118 -5.25 -9.97 -16.86
N GLU A 119 -6.09 -8.99 -16.54
CA GLU A 119 -5.69 -7.63 -16.20
C GLU A 119 -4.77 -7.56 -14.97
N TYR A 120 -5.13 -8.23 -13.87
CA TYR A 120 -4.28 -8.26 -12.66
C TYR A 120 -2.95 -8.99 -12.91
N VAL A 121 -2.98 -10.06 -13.69
CA VAL A 121 -1.78 -10.83 -14.06
C VAL A 121 -0.85 -9.98 -14.92
N GLU A 122 -1.37 -9.31 -15.94
CA GLU A 122 -0.58 -8.43 -16.81
C GLU A 122 0.04 -7.26 -16.03
N ARG A 123 -0.72 -6.62 -15.15
CA ARG A 123 -0.22 -5.55 -14.26
C ARG A 123 0.93 -6.07 -13.39
N PHE A 124 0.75 -7.23 -12.77
CA PHE A 124 1.77 -7.84 -11.92
C PHE A 124 3.08 -8.09 -12.68
N TYR A 125 3.01 -8.60 -13.91
CA TYR A 125 4.18 -8.79 -14.75
C TYR A 125 4.77 -7.47 -15.27
N LYS A 126 3.95 -6.47 -15.58
CA LYS A 126 4.38 -5.13 -16.00
C LYS A 126 5.19 -4.47 -14.87
N GLU A 127 4.70 -4.53 -13.63
CA GLU A 127 5.40 -4.04 -12.44
C GLU A 127 6.74 -4.74 -12.26
N GLY A 128 6.78 -6.08 -12.27
CA GLY A 128 8.01 -6.85 -12.12
C GLY A 128 9.03 -6.56 -13.21
N ARG A 129 8.61 -6.48 -14.48
CA ARG A 129 9.51 -6.16 -15.61
C ARG A 129 10.05 -4.74 -15.57
N ALA A 130 9.27 -3.80 -15.09
CA ALA A 130 9.71 -2.41 -14.95
C ALA A 130 10.71 -2.27 -13.80
N ALA A 131 10.42 -2.87 -12.64
CA ALA A 131 11.37 -2.93 -11.53
C ALA A 131 12.69 -3.61 -11.93
N GLY A 132 12.62 -4.60 -12.82
CA GLY A 132 13.80 -5.30 -13.35
C GLY A 132 14.75 -4.46 -14.21
N LYS A 133 14.28 -3.30 -14.71
CA LYS A 133 15.13 -2.36 -15.48
C LYS A 133 15.95 -1.45 -14.57
N LEU A 134 15.61 -1.34 -13.29
CA LEU A 134 16.23 -0.43 -12.35
C LEU A 134 17.31 -1.15 -11.55
N ASN A 135 18.46 -0.52 -11.43
CA ASN A 135 19.57 -0.96 -10.58
C ASN A 135 20.13 0.26 -9.84
N HIS A 136 19.70 0.44 -8.60
CA HIS A 136 20.10 1.59 -7.79
C HIS A 136 20.14 1.20 -6.31
N ASN A 137 21.09 1.74 -5.55
CA ASN A 137 21.27 1.39 -4.14
C ASN A 137 20.02 1.67 -3.29
N ASN A 138 19.26 2.70 -3.64
CA ASN A 138 18.06 3.11 -2.91
C ASN A 138 16.76 2.58 -3.55
N ILE A 139 16.81 1.59 -4.43
CA ILE A 139 15.64 0.88 -4.98
C ILE A 139 15.75 -0.59 -4.60
N VAL A 140 14.61 -1.20 -4.18
CA VAL A 140 14.53 -2.64 -3.94
C VAL A 140 14.77 -3.38 -5.25
N GLN A 141 15.84 -4.16 -5.32
CA GLN A 141 16.26 -4.83 -6.55
C GLN A 141 15.30 -5.97 -6.92
N ALA A 142 14.83 -5.98 -8.15
CA ALA A 142 14.10 -7.09 -8.74
C ALA A 142 15.06 -8.20 -9.17
N TYR A 143 14.69 -9.46 -8.91
CA TYR A 143 15.53 -10.59 -9.24
C TYR A 143 14.90 -11.52 -10.27
N ASP A 144 13.60 -11.79 -10.15
CA ASP A 144 12.92 -12.75 -11.01
C ASP A 144 11.41 -12.52 -10.99
N VAL A 145 10.73 -12.91 -12.05
CA VAL A 145 9.26 -12.91 -12.14
C VAL A 145 8.83 -14.16 -12.91
N GLY A 146 7.85 -14.89 -12.39
CA GLY A 146 7.44 -16.14 -13.01
C GLY A 146 6.11 -16.68 -12.53
N GLU A 147 5.82 -17.88 -12.99
CA GLU A 147 4.65 -18.66 -12.62
C GLU A 147 5.08 -20.07 -12.16
N ALA A 148 4.50 -20.56 -11.08
CA ALA A 148 4.69 -21.92 -10.62
C ALA A 148 3.44 -22.42 -9.86
N GLY A 149 2.96 -23.61 -10.20
CA GLY A 149 1.81 -24.24 -9.53
C GLY A 149 0.52 -23.41 -9.59
N GLY A 150 0.35 -22.62 -10.66
CA GLY A 150 -0.80 -21.71 -10.85
C GLY A 150 -0.74 -20.45 -9.97
N TYR A 151 0.45 -20.08 -9.47
CA TYR A 151 0.71 -18.83 -8.78
C TYR A 151 1.70 -17.99 -9.57
N HIS A 152 1.38 -16.71 -9.77
CA HIS A 152 2.33 -15.74 -10.28
C HIS A 152 3.13 -15.16 -9.12
N TYR A 153 4.45 -15.09 -9.28
CA TYR A 153 5.36 -14.60 -8.25
C TYR A 153 6.37 -13.61 -8.80
N PHE A 154 6.81 -12.72 -7.94
CA PHE A 154 7.87 -11.76 -8.18
C PHE A 154 8.88 -11.84 -7.04
N VAL A 155 10.14 -12.08 -7.37
CA VAL A 155 11.24 -12.22 -6.42
C VAL A 155 12.07 -10.96 -6.41
N MET A 156 12.33 -10.45 -5.23
CA MET A 156 13.06 -9.20 -5.02
C MET A 156 14.00 -9.29 -3.82
N GLU A 157 14.82 -8.29 -3.68
CA GLU A 157 15.70 -8.08 -2.53
C GLU A 157 14.91 -8.18 -1.22
N TYR A 158 15.43 -8.96 -0.28
CA TYR A 158 14.94 -8.95 1.09
C TYR A 158 15.66 -7.85 1.87
N VAL A 159 14.97 -6.78 2.17
CA VAL A 159 15.50 -5.68 2.99
C VAL A 159 15.30 -6.04 4.46
N GLU A 160 16.40 -6.25 5.18
CA GLU A 160 16.35 -6.52 6.61
C GLU A 160 16.24 -5.20 7.39
N GLY A 161 15.02 -4.75 7.60
CA GLY A 161 14.74 -3.46 8.23
C GLY A 161 13.28 -3.27 8.55
N LYS A 162 12.87 -2.00 8.65
CA LYS A 162 11.50 -1.56 8.89
C LYS A 162 11.06 -0.60 7.80
N THR A 163 9.76 -0.48 7.61
CA THR A 163 9.20 0.61 6.81
C THR A 163 9.13 1.89 7.64
N LEU A 164 9.13 3.05 6.99
CA LEU A 164 8.83 4.32 7.69
C LEU A 164 7.46 4.27 8.37
N TYR A 165 6.52 3.54 7.79
CA TYR A 165 5.19 3.35 8.36
C TYR A 165 5.24 2.63 9.72
N ASP A 166 6.11 1.64 9.89
CA ASP A 166 6.27 0.92 11.16
C ASP A 166 6.77 1.87 12.26
N ASP A 167 7.75 2.72 11.95
CA ASP A 167 8.29 3.70 12.88
C ASP A 167 7.26 4.79 13.22
N LEU A 168 6.53 5.32 12.23
CA LEU A 168 5.45 6.30 12.45
C LEU A 168 4.32 5.72 13.30
N THR A 169 3.94 4.45 13.07
CA THR A 169 2.90 3.78 13.86
C THR A 169 3.34 3.52 15.29
N ALA A 170 4.65 3.38 15.51
CA ALA A 170 5.24 3.31 16.84
C ALA A 170 5.36 4.70 17.52
N GLY A 171 4.91 5.77 16.86
CA GLY A 171 4.92 7.14 17.38
C GLY A 171 6.25 7.87 17.19
N LYS A 172 7.16 7.35 16.35
CA LYS A 172 8.44 8.04 16.05
C LYS A 172 8.16 9.28 15.20
N ILE A 173 8.68 10.42 15.64
CA ILE A 173 8.85 11.63 14.84
C ILE A 173 10.35 11.72 14.54
N PHE A 174 10.69 11.87 13.27
CA PHE A 174 12.08 11.95 12.86
C PHE A 174 12.63 13.37 13.03
N SER A 175 13.89 13.50 13.40
CA SER A 175 14.57 14.80 13.38
C SER A 175 14.64 15.34 11.95
N GLU A 176 14.90 16.65 11.81
CA GLU A 176 15.10 17.27 10.51
C GLU A 176 16.25 16.61 9.75
N GLU A 177 17.38 16.38 10.41
CA GLU A 177 18.56 15.76 9.83
C GLU A 177 18.28 14.33 9.34
N GLU A 178 17.68 13.48 10.19
CA GLU A 178 17.26 12.11 9.80
C GLU A 178 16.29 12.14 8.60
N SER A 179 15.36 13.09 8.62
CA SER A 179 14.34 13.21 7.57
C SER A 179 14.94 13.65 6.24
N LEU A 180 15.87 14.63 6.26
CA LEU A 180 16.61 15.06 5.07
C LEU A 180 17.42 13.91 4.48
N ASP A 181 18.11 13.12 5.32
CA ASP A 181 18.87 11.95 4.88
C ASP A 181 17.99 10.91 4.20
N ILE A 182 16.82 10.66 4.74
CA ILE A 182 15.85 9.72 4.17
C ILE A 182 15.32 10.25 2.84
N VAL A 183 14.86 11.50 2.81
CA VAL A 183 14.23 12.11 1.64
C VAL A 183 15.21 12.25 0.47
N ILE A 184 16.46 12.63 0.74
CA ILE A 184 17.53 12.68 -0.26
C ILE A 184 17.76 11.30 -0.90
N GLN A 185 17.85 10.24 -0.10
CA GLN A 185 18.02 8.89 -0.62
C GLN A 185 16.83 8.45 -1.48
N VAL A 186 15.59 8.76 -1.08
CA VAL A 186 14.39 8.48 -1.88
C VAL A 186 14.39 9.33 -3.17
N ALA A 187 14.77 10.59 -3.08
CA ALA A 187 14.89 11.47 -4.25
C ALA A 187 15.90 10.92 -5.27
N HIS A 188 17.07 10.43 -4.84
CA HIS A 188 18.00 9.73 -5.75
C HIS A 188 17.38 8.49 -6.41
N ALA A 189 16.60 7.70 -5.67
CA ALA A 189 15.86 6.56 -6.22
C ALA A 189 14.86 7.00 -7.30
N LEU A 190 14.10 8.06 -7.03
CA LEU A 190 13.13 8.62 -7.98
C LEU A 190 13.82 9.22 -9.22
N ALA A 191 14.90 9.97 -9.06
CA ALA A 191 15.69 10.50 -10.18
C ALA A 191 16.16 9.37 -11.10
N HIS A 192 16.67 8.27 -10.53
CA HIS A 192 17.05 7.08 -11.29
C HIS A 192 15.85 6.45 -12.02
N ALA A 193 14.69 6.30 -11.37
CA ALA A 193 13.50 5.76 -12.01
C ALA A 193 13.00 6.65 -13.16
N HIS A 194 12.95 7.98 -12.94
CA HIS A 194 12.50 8.96 -13.92
C HIS A 194 13.42 9.01 -15.14
N SER A 195 14.75 8.89 -14.96
CA SER A 195 15.70 8.81 -16.09
C SER A 195 15.48 7.58 -16.98
N HIS A 196 14.81 6.53 -16.46
CA HIS A 196 14.38 5.34 -17.21
C HIS A 196 12.94 5.41 -17.72
N GLY A 197 12.30 6.59 -17.63
CA GLY A 197 10.91 6.81 -18.05
C GLY A 197 9.88 6.13 -17.15
N LEU A 198 10.23 5.85 -15.90
CA LEU A 198 9.35 5.16 -14.94
C LEU A 198 8.93 6.13 -13.82
N ILE A 199 7.63 6.27 -13.61
CA ILE A 199 7.04 7.07 -12.54
C ILE A 199 6.52 6.10 -11.48
N HIS A 200 6.82 6.37 -10.20
CA HIS A 200 6.48 5.46 -9.09
C HIS A 200 4.97 5.48 -8.77
N ARG A 201 4.33 6.64 -8.74
CA ARG A 201 2.90 6.88 -8.52
C ARG A 201 2.34 6.46 -7.15
N ASP A 202 3.15 5.91 -6.25
CA ASP A 202 2.72 5.44 -4.92
C ASP A 202 3.80 5.65 -3.85
N VAL A 203 4.44 6.83 -3.86
CA VAL A 203 5.46 7.19 -2.86
C VAL A 203 4.78 7.45 -1.52
N LYS A 204 5.07 6.60 -0.53
CA LYS A 204 4.47 6.66 0.81
C LYS A 204 5.31 5.91 1.85
N PRO A 205 5.12 6.13 3.16
CA PRO A 205 5.90 5.49 4.22
C PRO A 205 5.92 3.96 4.19
N LYS A 206 4.86 3.31 3.71
CA LYS A 206 4.79 1.84 3.59
C LYS A 206 5.73 1.28 2.52
N ASN A 207 6.06 2.08 1.52
CA ASN A 207 6.91 1.68 0.39
C ASN A 207 8.36 2.16 0.56
N ILE A 208 8.70 2.79 1.69
CA ILE A 208 10.06 3.24 2.01
C ILE A 208 10.55 2.44 3.20
N MET A 209 11.60 1.65 2.98
CA MET A 209 12.23 0.80 3.99
C MET A 209 13.58 1.37 4.41
N ILE A 210 13.95 1.20 5.66
CA ILE A 210 15.28 1.52 6.18
C ILE A 210 15.88 0.23 6.68
N ASN A 211 17.03 -0.15 6.14
CA ASN A 211 17.77 -1.31 6.62
C ASN A 211 18.56 -1.00 7.92
N LYS A 212 19.22 -2.00 8.47
CA LYS A 212 20.00 -1.87 9.72
C LYS A 212 21.19 -0.93 9.61
N GLU A 213 21.70 -0.75 8.40
CA GLU A 213 22.84 0.12 8.08
C GLU A 213 22.40 1.56 7.78
N GLY A 214 21.11 1.89 7.89
CA GLY A 214 20.56 3.23 7.60
C GLY A 214 20.35 3.51 6.09
N VAL A 215 20.53 2.49 5.23
CA VAL A 215 20.25 2.64 3.80
C VAL A 215 18.75 2.60 3.55
N VAL A 216 18.26 3.62 2.87
CA VAL A 216 16.85 3.73 2.48
C VAL A 216 16.62 3.00 1.16
N LYS A 217 15.56 2.21 1.09
CA LYS A 217 15.15 1.43 -0.09
C LYS A 217 13.70 1.75 -0.45
N LEU A 218 13.48 2.26 -1.65
CA LEU A 218 12.15 2.46 -2.23
C LEU A 218 11.66 1.15 -2.85
N ALA A 219 10.50 0.68 -2.42
CA ALA A 219 9.87 -0.57 -2.85
C ALA A 219 8.58 -0.31 -3.63
N ASP A 220 8.05 -1.35 -4.28
CA ASP A 220 6.75 -1.37 -4.94
C ASP A 220 6.55 -0.22 -5.96
N MET A 221 7.30 -0.29 -7.08
CA MET A 221 7.12 0.62 -8.22
C MET A 221 5.66 0.55 -8.71
N GLY A 222 4.85 1.55 -8.33
CA GLY A 222 3.39 1.60 -8.53
C GLY A 222 2.93 1.74 -9.99
N LEU A 223 3.65 1.17 -10.95
CA LEU A 223 3.38 1.18 -12.39
C LEU A 223 2.01 0.59 -12.77
N ALA A 224 1.36 -0.09 -11.82
CA ALA A 224 0.07 -0.71 -11.99
C ALA A 224 -1.12 0.22 -11.75
N ARG A 225 -0.91 1.44 -11.23
CA ARG A 225 -2.00 2.39 -11.01
C ARG A 225 -2.33 3.15 -12.30
N GLU A 226 -3.22 2.58 -13.07
CA GLU A 226 -3.98 3.32 -14.10
C GLU A 226 -5.14 4.07 -13.42
N THR A 227 -5.71 5.05 -14.11
CA THR A 227 -6.83 5.89 -13.63
C THR A 227 -8.04 5.07 -13.14
N THR A 228 -8.22 3.84 -13.60
CA THR A 228 -9.25 2.90 -13.14
C THR A 228 -9.06 2.39 -11.72
N ASP A 229 -7.86 2.51 -11.14
CA ASP A 229 -7.59 2.05 -9.78
C ASP A 229 -8.02 3.03 -8.69
N ILE A 230 -8.42 4.26 -9.04
CA ILE A 230 -9.07 5.18 -8.10
C ILE A 230 -10.42 4.59 -7.66
N GLU A 231 -11.17 3.97 -8.58
CA GLU A 231 -12.42 3.26 -8.26
C GLU A 231 -12.16 2.04 -7.35
N ALA A 232 -11.09 1.29 -7.61
CA ALA A 232 -10.68 0.18 -6.75
C ALA A 232 -10.24 0.68 -5.37
N ALA A 233 -9.49 1.79 -5.28
CA ALA A 233 -9.10 2.42 -4.02
C ALA A 233 -10.31 2.96 -3.25
N GLN A 234 -11.33 3.48 -3.92
CA GLN A 234 -12.59 3.91 -3.31
C GLN A 234 -13.44 2.74 -2.85
N THR A 235 -13.49 1.64 -3.60
CA THR A 235 -14.20 0.42 -3.24
C THR A 235 -13.51 -0.31 -2.08
N GLU A 236 -12.19 -0.19 -1.96
CA GLU A 236 -11.38 -0.74 -0.86
C GLU A 236 -11.33 0.19 0.36
N ALA A 237 -11.63 1.47 0.23
CA ALA A 237 -11.70 2.45 1.34
C ALA A 237 -12.73 2.05 2.42
N GLY A 238 -13.75 1.26 2.06
CA GLY A 238 -14.67 0.65 3.02
C GLY A 238 -14.11 -0.58 3.75
N LYS A 239 -12.92 -1.08 3.37
CA LYS A 239 -12.30 -2.29 3.94
C LYS A 239 -10.80 -2.07 4.17
N ALA A 240 -10.41 -1.37 5.23
CA ALA A 240 -9.08 -1.38 5.87
C ALA A 240 -7.81 -1.24 4.98
N TYR A 241 -7.90 -0.79 3.74
CA TYR A 241 -6.76 -0.65 2.83
C TYR A 241 -6.59 0.81 2.35
N GLY A 242 -5.89 1.59 3.19
CA GLY A 242 -5.11 2.74 2.76
C GLY A 242 -5.87 4.00 2.38
N THR A 243 -6.23 4.83 3.38
CA THR A 243 -6.63 6.22 3.16
C THR A 243 -5.60 6.95 2.27
N PRO A 244 -6.03 7.79 1.29
CA PRO A 244 -5.18 8.39 0.26
C PRO A 244 -4.38 9.62 0.78
N TYR A 245 -3.61 9.44 1.86
CA TYR A 245 -2.89 10.54 2.52
C TYR A 245 -1.69 11.11 1.73
N TYR A 246 -1.27 10.46 0.65
CA TYR A 246 -0.04 10.80 -0.08
C TYR A 246 -0.28 10.94 -1.59
N ILE A 247 -1.53 10.96 -2.02
CA ILE A 247 -1.92 10.98 -3.44
C ILE A 247 -1.81 12.40 -4.00
N ALA A 248 -1.28 12.54 -5.21
CA ALA A 248 -1.17 13.83 -5.87
C ALA A 248 -2.51 14.29 -6.47
N PRO A 249 -2.78 15.62 -6.53
CA PRO A 249 -4.00 16.18 -7.09
C PRO A 249 -4.35 15.67 -8.49
N GLU A 250 -3.39 15.61 -9.40
CA GLU A 250 -3.56 15.10 -10.76
C GLU A 250 -3.92 13.60 -10.80
N GLN A 251 -3.46 12.82 -9.83
CA GLN A 251 -3.87 11.43 -9.69
C GLN A 251 -5.34 11.32 -9.25
N ILE A 252 -5.78 12.21 -8.34
CA ILE A 252 -7.19 12.26 -7.89
C ILE A 252 -8.10 12.66 -9.04
N ARG A 253 -7.68 13.62 -9.88
CA ARG A 253 -8.43 14.05 -11.07
C ARG A 253 -8.46 12.99 -12.18
N GLY A 254 -7.64 11.95 -12.08
CA GLY A 254 -7.54 10.92 -13.12
C GLY A 254 -6.87 11.43 -14.40
N GLU A 255 -5.96 12.40 -14.30
CA GLU A 255 -5.22 12.92 -15.45
C GLU A 255 -4.41 11.80 -16.13
N VAL A 256 -4.38 11.79 -17.46
CA VAL A 256 -3.72 10.74 -18.25
C VAL A 256 -2.20 10.96 -18.33
N ASP A 257 -1.77 12.22 -18.32
CA ASP A 257 -0.39 12.66 -18.52
C ASP A 257 0.38 12.85 -17.21
N ILE A 258 0.20 11.95 -16.24
CA ILE A 258 0.91 11.98 -14.97
C ILE A 258 2.41 11.82 -15.21
N ASP A 259 3.20 12.78 -14.68
CA ASP A 259 4.66 12.79 -14.75
C ASP A 259 5.34 12.63 -13.38
N GLY A 260 6.67 12.76 -13.34
CA GLY A 260 7.47 12.59 -12.12
C GLY A 260 7.14 13.55 -10.97
N ARG A 261 6.42 14.65 -11.25
CA ARG A 261 6.00 15.62 -10.24
C ARG A 261 4.92 15.08 -9.30
N ALA A 262 4.21 14.02 -9.71
CA ALA A 262 3.32 13.26 -8.81
C ALA A 262 4.11 12.55 -7.71
N ASP A 263 5.30 12.01 -8.03
CA ASP A 263 6.18 11.37 -7.05
C ASP A 263 6.80 12.41 -6.10
N ILE A 264 7.11 13.61 -6.60
CA ILE A 264 7.58 14.74 -5.78
C ILE A 264 6.52 15.11 -4.74
N TYR A 265 5.24 15.17 -5.14
CA TYR A 265 4.13 15.44 -4.22
C TYR A 265 4.00 14.33 -3.16
N GLY A 266 4.00 13.05 -3.56
CA GLY A 266 3.92 11.92 -2.63
C GLY A 266 5.10 11.88 -1.65
N LEU A 267 6.31 12.22 -2.13
CA LEU A 267 7.49 12.36 -1.28
C LEU A 267 7.35 13.56 -0.33
N GLY A 268 6.80 14.69 -0.78
CA GLY A 268 6.50 15.84 0.06
C GLY A 268 5.50 15.51 1.17
N ALA A 269 4.43 14.82 0.86
CA ALA A 269 3.45 14.34 1.84
C ALA A 269 4.07 13.36 2.84
N THR A 270 4.99 12.51 2.39
CA THR A 270 5.77 11.62 3.27
C THR A 270 6.71 12.40 4.16
N PHE A 271 7.43 13.37 3.60
CA PHE A 271 8.35 14.24 4.33
C PHE A 271 7.62 15.02 5.43
N TYR A 272 6.48 15.65 5.07
CA TYR A 272 5.60 16.29 6.04
C TYR A 272 5.25 15.34 7.20
N HIS A 273 4.83 14.11 6.87
CA HIS A 273 4.40 13.16 7.89
C HIS A 273 5.55 12.75 8.83
N ILE A 274 6.75 12.50 8.33
CA ILE A 274 7.88 12.05 9.17
C ILE A 274 8.40 13.17 10.08
N VAL A 275 8.36 14.44 9.66
CA VAL A 275 8.83 15.58 10.45
C VAL A 275 7.79 16.13 11.45
N THR A 276 6.49 15.94 11.14
CA THR A 276 5.41 16.46 12.02
C THR A 276 4.73 15.38 12.85
N GLY A 277 4.91 14.10 12.50
CA GLY A 277 4.16 12.98 13.08
C GLY A 277 2.68 12.95 12.65
N ARG A 278 2.27 13.79 11.68
CA ARG A 278 0.89 13.90 11.22
C ARG A 278 0.83 13.87 9.70
N VAL A 279 -0.21 13.25 9.14
CA VAL A 279 -0.47 13.34 7.71
C VAL A 279 -0.86 14.78 7.33
N PRO A 280 -0.56 15.24 6.09
CA PRO A 280 -0.85 16.61 5.66
C PRO A 280 -2.33 16.96 5.77
N PHE A 281 -3.20 16.03 5.36
CA PHE A 281 -4.64 16.19 5.39
C PHE A 281 -5.29 14.97 6.02
N MET A 282 -6.17 15.21 6.98
CA MET A 282 -6.89 14.16 7.71
C MET A 282 -8.40 14.43 7.66
N ALA A 283 -9.17 13.37 7.40
CA ALA A 283 -10.62 13.34 7.53
C ALA A 283 -11.07 11.90 7.84
N GLU A 284 -12.33 11.73 8.23
CA GLU A 284 -12.92 10.42 8.50
C GLU A 284 -13.20 9.66 7.19
N ASP A 285 -13.70 10.38 6.17
CA ASP A 285 -13.98 9.82 4.85
C ASP A 285 -12.76 9.98 3.92
N PRO A 286 -12.31 8.92 3.24
CA PRO A 286 -11.26 8.99 2.22
C PRO A 286 -11.54 9.99 1.10
N ALA A 287 -12.81 10.19 0.70
CA ALA A 287 -13.17 11.19 -0.30
C ALA A 287 -12.90 12.62 0.20
N ASP A 288 -13.11 12.87 1.50
CA ASP A 288 -12.79 14.16 2.10
C ASP A 288 -11.28 14.41 2.18
N VAL A 289 -10.48 13.36 2.43
CA VAL A 289 -9.02 13.46 2.36
C VAL A 289 -8.59 13.84 0.94
N MET A 290 -9.14 13.21 -0.09
CA MET A 290 -8.86 13.55 -1.49
C MET A 290 -9.25 14.99 -1.82
N ARG A 291 -10.44 15.44 -1.38
CA ARG A 291 -10.89 16.84 -1.57
C ARG A 291 -9.93 17.84 -0.91
N LYS A 292 -9.40 17.53 0.27
CA LYS A 292 -8.40 18.35 0.94
C LYS A 292 -7.08 18.40 0.17
N HIS A 293 -6.63 17.28 -0.41
CA HIS A 293 -5.47 17.26 -1.31
C HIS A 293 -5.67 18.17 -2.52
N LEU A 294 -6.90 18.27 -3.03
CA LEU A 294 -7.21 19.13 -4.18
C LEU A 294 -7.25 20.61 -3.81
N ARG A 295 -7.79 20.99 -2.64
CA ARG A 295 -8.25 22.37 -2.36
C ARG A 295 -7.72 22.99 -1.07
N GLU A 296 -7.49 22.19 -0.01
CA GLU A 296 -7.14 22.76 1.31
C GLU A 296 -5.67 23.18 1.33
N SER A 297 -5.40 24.40 1.79
CA SER A 297 -4.05 24.90 1.98
C SER A 297 -3.29 24.03 2.99
N LEU A 298 -2.02 23.75 2.72
CA LEU A 298 -1.16 23.02 3.63
C LEU A 298 -0.88 23.91 4.86
N VAL A 299 -1.02 23.34 6.04
CA VAL A 299 -0.48 23.99 7.25
C VAL A 299 1.03 23.88 7.19
N PRO A 300 1.81 24.97 7.23
CA PRO A 300 3.26 24.89 7.19
C PRO A 300 3.81 23.94 8.25
N PRO A 301 4.73 23.03 7.90
CA PRO A 301 5.20 22.00 8.86
C PRO A 301 5.93 22.59 10.06
N ASP A 302 6.59 23.74 9.93
CA ASP A 302 7.23 24.48 11.02
C ASP A 302 6.21 25.13 12.01
N HIS A 303 4.96 25.32 11.60
CA HIS A 303 3.87 25.71 12.52
C HIS A 303 3.43 24.53 13.42
N ILE A 304 3.72 23.30 13.04
CA ILE A 304 3.40 22.08 13.82
C ILE A 304 4.62 21.63 14.62
N ASN A 305 5.77 21.57 13.98
CA ASN A 305 7.05 21.25 14.59
C ASN A 305 7.99 22.47 14.47
N THR A 306 7.97 23.31 15.49
CA THR A 306 8.74 24.56 15.54
C THR A 306 10.26 24.37 15.63
N SER A 307 10.74 23.12 15.70
CA SER A 307 12.17 22.83 15.63
C SER A 307 12.71 22.72 14.19
N LEU A 308 11.81 22.72 13.19
CA LEU A 308 12.19 22.67 11.78
C LEU A 308 12.73 24.02 11.32
N SER A 309 13.70 23.97 10.41
CA SER A 309 14.16 25.16 9.70
C SER A 309 13.08 25.66 8.74
N ALA A 310 13.04 26.96 8.49
CA ALA A 310 12.18 27.55 7.47
C ALA A 310 12.45 26.92 6.08
N GLY A 311 13.72 26.59 5.78
CA GLY A 311 14.09 25.98 4.52
C GLY A 311 13.44 24.61 4.27
N THR A 312 13.37 23.77 5.29
CA THR A 312 12.67 22.49 5.21
C THR A 312 11.15 22.69 5.02
N SER A 313 10.54 23.66 5.72
CA SER A 313 9.14 24.01 5.53
C SER A 313 8.86 24.45 4.10
N GLU A 314 9.62 25.42 3.57
CA GLU A 314 9.52 25.94 2.21
C GLU A 314 9.63 24.82 1.15
N ILE A 315 10.58 23.88 1.31
CA ILE A 315 10.74 22.75 0.39
C ILE A 315 9.47 21.88 0.39
N ILE A 316 8.95 21.51 1.56
CA ILE A 316 7.75 20.67 1.68
C ILE A 316 6.55 21.36 1.04
N GLU A 317 6.37 22.66 1.27
CA GLU A 317 5.27 23.43 0.71
C GLU A 317 5.33 23.46 -0.83
N VAL A 318 6.51 23.69 -1.42
CA VAL A 318 6.70 23.61 -2.87
C VAL A 318 6.48 22.20 -3.42
N MET A 319 6.97 21.16 -2.74
CA MET A 319 6.70 19.77 -3.13
C MET A 319 5.21 19.46 -3.17
N MET A 320 4.44 20.04 -2.24
CA MET A 320 3.00 19.79 -2.07
C MET A 320 2.11 20.85 -2.70
N ALA A 321 2.63 21.73 -3.56
CA ALA A 321 1.84 22.67 -4.33
C ALA A 321 0.73 21.96 -5.12
N LYS A 322 -0.47 22.53 -5.16
CA LYS A 322 -1.64 21.91 -5.79
C LYS A 322 -1.49 21.74 -7.29
N LYS A 323 -1.03 22.82 -7.95
CA LYS A 323 -0.69 22.80 -9.38
C LYS A 323 0.69 22.18 -9.54
N ARG A 324 0.83 21.21 -10.44
CA ARG A 324 2.13 20.53 -10.69
C ARG A 324 3.20 21.48 -11.23
N GLU A 325 2.80 22.57 -11.88
CA GLU A 325 3.65 23.63 -12.42
C GLU A 325 4.33 24.44 -11.32
N ASP A 326 3.72 24.51 -10.12
CA ASP A 326 4.25 25.24 -8.97
C ASP A 326 5.21 24.40 -8.14
N ARG A 327 5.32 23.10 -8.43
CA ARG A 327 6.30 22.19 -7.82
C ARG A 327 7.67 22.33 -8.48
N TYR A 328 8.66 21.60 -7.98
CA TYR A 328 9.91 21.38 -8.68
C TYR A 328 9.64 20.74 -10.05
N ALA A 329 10.33 21.20 -11.09
CA ALA A 329 10.14 20.68 -12.44
C ALA A 329 10.59 19.21 -12.57
N ASN A 330 11.57 18.81 -11.79
CA ASN A 330 12.13 17.46 -11.73
C ASN A 330 12.75 17.20 -10.34
N VAL A 331 13.18 15.96 -10.12
CA VAL A 331 13.75 15.55 -8.83
C VAL A 331 15.16 16.10 -8.62
N GLU A 332 15.89 16.39 -9.68
CA GLU A 332 17.23 16.99 -9.64
C GLU A 332 17.15 18.40 -9.03
N GLU A 333 16.17 19.20 -9.40
CA GLU A 333 15.91 20.50 -8.78
C GLU A 333 15.56 20.40 -7.29
N LEU A 334 14.78 19.40 -6.91
CA LEU A 334 14.48 19.12 -5.51
C LEU A 334 15.74 18.72 -4.73
N LEU A 335 16.60 17.89 -5.30
CA LEU A 335 17.87 17.47 -4.69
C LEU A 335 18.78 18.66 -4.39
N GLU A 336 18.88 19.64 -5.30
CA GLU A 336 19.68 20.86 -5.08
C GLU A 336 19.25 21.59 -3.80
N ASP A 337 17.94 21.73 -3.56
CA ASP A 337 17.41 22.42 -2.39
C ASP A 337 17.55 21.57 -1.11
N LEU A 338 17.28 20.27 -1.17
CA LEU A 338 17.46 19.35 -0.05
C LEU A 338 18.92 19.32 0.44
N GLU A 339 19.88 19.24 -0.48
CA GLU A 339 21.32 19.27 -0.20
C GLU A 339 21.75 20.64 0.36
N ALA A 340 21.17 21.74 -0.14
CA ALA A 340 21.44 23.06 0.38
C ALA A 340 20.99 23.18 1.84
N VAL A 341 19.77 22.77 2.17
CA VAL A 341 19.23 22.83 3.54
C VAL A 341 19.99 21.88 4.46
N LYS A 342 20.32 20.68 4.02
CA LYS A 342 21.17 19.75 4.77
C LYS A 342 22.55 20.34 5.10
N ALA A 343 23.09 21.17 4.20
CA ALA A 343 24.35 21.90 4.44
C ALA A 343 24.17 23.20 5.26
N GLY A 344 23.01 23.45 5.86
CA GLY A 344 22.71 24.63 6.64
C GLY A 344 22.51 25.91 5.81
N ARG A 345 22.24 25.79 4.49
CA ARG A 345 21.99 26.90 3.58
C ARG A 345 20.49 26.99 3.27
N SER A 346 20.03 28.18 2.88
CA SER A 346 18.65 28.35 2.42
C SER A 346 18.43 27.62 1.09
N PRO A 347 17.22 27.10 0.83
CA PRO A 347 16.86 26.55 -0.45
C PRO A 347 16.93 27.63 -1.53
N ILE A 348 17.30 27.27 -2.75
CA ILE A 348 17.50 28.19 -3.86
C ILE A 348 16.19 28.40 -4.63
N ARG A 349 15.49 27.30 -4.92
CA ARG A 349 14.31 27.29 -5.80
C ARG A 349 13.00 27.46 -5.04
N ALA A 350 12.86 26.83 -3.87
CA ALA A 350 11.70 27.00 -3.02
C ALA A 350 11.53 28.47 -2.64
N ARG A 351 12.59 29.12 -2.16
CA ARG A 351 12.57 30.53 -1.77
C ARG A 351 12.17 31.47 -2.92
N LYS A 352 12.66 31.22 -4.15
CA LYS A 352 12.30 32.04 -5.33
C LYS A 352 10.80 31.92 -5.67
N LYS A 353 10.20 30.75 -5.49
CA LYS A 353 8.77 30.56 -5.76
C LYS A 353 7.88 31.27 -4.76
N PHE A 354 8.31 31.37 -3.49
CA PHE A 354 7.55 32.11 -2.48
C PHE A 354 7.67 33.64 -2.61
N ASP A 355 8.85 34.17 -2.90
CA ASP A 355 9.09 35.63 -3.01
C ASP A 355 8.35 36.30 -4.18
N VAL A 356 8.10 35.56 -5.28
CA VAL A 356 7.50 36.15 -6.49
C VAL A 356 5.98 35.99 -6.52
N SER A 357 5.44 34.86 -6.11
CA SER A 357 4.00 34.57 -6.28
C SER A 357 3.11 35.21 -5.21
N ALA A 358 3.59 35.39 -4.01
CA ALA A 358 2.78 35.92 -2.91
C ALA A 358 2.53 37.43 -3.03
N PHE A 359 3.48 38.19 -3.57
CA PHE A 359 3.33 39.64 -3.70
C PHE A 359 2.62 40.06 -4.98
N GLU A 360 2.88 39.44 -6.13
CA GLU A 360 2.18 39.74 -7.39
C GLU A 360 0.71 39.34 -7.38
N GLN A 361 0.37 38.25 -6.71
CA GLN A 361 -1.04 37.81 -6.58
C GLN A 361 -1.85 38.67 -5.59
N LEU A 362 -1.22 39.29 -4.58
CA LEU A 362 -1.91 40.22 -3.68
C LEU A 362 -2.22 41.57 -4.36
N GLU A 363 -1.45 41.99 -5.34
CA GLU A 363 -1.72 43.21 -6.09
C GLU A 363 -2.73 43.04 -7.25
N GLU A 364 -2.72 41.87 -7.94
CA GLU A 364 -3.66 41.64 -9.07
C GLU A 364 -4.99 40.96 -8.66
N SER A 365 -5.08 40.31 -7.52
CA SER A 365 -6.24 39.47 -7.18
C SER A 365 -7.31 40.13 -6.34
N GLY A 366 -7.31 41.46 -6.24
CA GLY A 366 -8.41 42.18 -5.58
C GLY A 366 -9.78 42.06 -6.28
N SER A 367 -9.88 41.52 -7.48
CA SER A 367 -11.15 41.48 -8.20
C SER A 367 -11.39 40.32 -9.20
N ALA A 368 -10.42 39.45 -9.45
CA ALA A 368 -10.58 38.42 -10.49
C ALA A 368 -10.63 36.97 -9.98
N VAL A 369 -10.17 36.72 -8.74
CA VAL A 369 -9.96 35.37 -8.23
C VAL A 369 -11.25 34.69 -7.76
N GLU A 370 -12.25 35.42 -7.29
CA GLU A 370 -13.50 34.81 -6.80
C GLU A 370 -14.30 34.10 -7.91
N SER A 371 -14.21 34.54 -9.18
CA SER A 371 -15.05 33.99 -10.26
C SER A 371 -14.44 32.75 -10.96
N GLU A 372 -13.12 32.62 -11.01
CA GLU A 372 -12.48 31.44 -11.62
C GLU A 372 -12.36 30.26 -10.62
N GLU A 373 -12.10 30.55 -9.35
CA GLU A 373 -12.08 29.52 -8.30
C GLU A 373 -13.49 28.95 -8.02
N GLU A 374 -14.57 29.76 -8.11
CA GLU A 374 -15.94 29.25 -8.02
C GLU A 374 -16.31 28.36 -9.21
N GLN A 375 -15.87 28.67 -10.43
CA GLN A 375 -16.17 27.86 -11.61
C GLN A 375 -15.36 26.55 -11.63
N GLU A 376 -14.07 26.57 -11.29
CA GLU A 376 -13.28 25.34 -11.13
C GLU A 376 -13.81 24.47 -9.96
N ALA A 377 -14.23 25.12 -8.85
CA ALA A 377 -14.82 24.44 -7.69
C ALA A 377 -16.15 23.75 -8.04
N ASP A 378 -16.97 24.37 -8.88
CA ASP A 378 -18.24 23.79 -9.34
C ASP A 378 -18.00 22.63 -10.33
N GLU A 379 -17.00 22.74 -11.21
CA GLU A 379 -16.67 21.69 -12.19
C GLU A 379 -16.05 20.45 -11.50
N GLU A 380 -15.20 20.66 -10.49
CA GLU A 380 -14.65 19.56 -9.66
C GLU A 380 -15.74 18.91 -8.79
N THR A 381 -16.63 19.72 -8.21
CA THR A 381 -17.77 19.20 -7.42
C THR A 381 -18.71 18.40 -8.31
N ALA A 382 -19.00 18.87 -9.53
CA ALA A 382 -19.80 18.17 -10.52
C ALA A 382 -19.14 16.85 -10.95
N THR A 383 -17.80 16.83 -11.05
CA THR A 383 -17.03 15.63 -11.39
C THR A 383 -17.10 14.60 -10.26
N ILE A 384 -16.90 15.01 -9.01
CA ILE A 384 -17.02 14.13 -7.82
C ILE A 384 -18.46 13.61 -7.69
N GLU A 385 -19.49 14.45 -7.89
CA GLU A 385 -20.89 14.00 -7.89
C GLU A 385 -21.20 13.02 -9.03
N ARG A 386 -20.62 13.23 -10.21
CA ARG A 386 -20.77 12.32 -11.36
C ARG A 386 -20.18 10.94 -11.06
N TYR A 387 -19.00 10.87 -10.46
CA TYR A 387 -18.39 9.62 -10.01
C TYR A 387 -19.21 8.96 -8.91
N ARG A 388 -19.71 9.74 -7.92
CA ARG A 388 -20.59 9.21 -6.87
C ARG A 388 -21.87 8.61 -7.43
N LYS A 389 -22.53 9.28 -8.38
CA LYS A 389 -23.71 8.76 -9.08
C LYS A 389 -23.40 7.48 -9.87
N MET A 390 -22.26 7.45 -10.56
CA MET A 390 -21.82 6.26 -11.31
C MET A 390 -21.57 5.07 -10.39
N ILE A 391 -20.91 5.25 -9.26
CA ILE A 391 -20.69 4.21 -8.26
C ILE A 391 -22.00 3.68 -7.68
N ILE A 392 -22.93 4.57 -7.33
CA ILE A 392 -24.27 4.19 -6.85
C ILE A 392 -25.00 3.38 -7.91
N THR A 393 -24.96 3.83 -9.17
CA THR A 393 -25.60 3.13 -10.28
C THR A 393 -24.99 1.75 -10.52
N MET A 394 -23.68 1.62 -10.50
CA MET A 394 -22.99 0.32 -10.64
C MET A 394 -23.30 -0.61 -9.44
N SER A 395 -23.34 -0.09 -8.23
CA SER A 395 -23.72 -0.87 -7.05
C SER A 395 -25.15 -1.40 -7.13
N ILE A 396 -26.09 -0.59 -7.65
CA ILE A 396 -27.48 -1.00 -7.88
C ILE A 396 -27.53 -2.07 -8.98
N VAL A 397 -26.83 -1.89 -10.10
CA VAL A 397 -26.76 -2.87 -11.20
C VAL A 397 -26.18 -4.19 -10.70
N THR A 398 -25.09 -4.15 -9.93
CA THR A 398 -24.47 -5.35 -9.35
C THR A 398 -25.44 -6.05 -8.37
N GLY A 399 -26.13 -5.28 -7.52
CA GLY A 399 -27.13 -5.80 -6.61
C GLY A 399 -28.30 -6.50 -7.33
N VAL A 400 -28.81 -5.85 -8.39
CA VAL A 400 -29.87 -6.42 -9.24
C VAL A 400 -29.41 -7.69 -9.94
N THR A 401 -28.17 -7.70 -10.47
CA THR A 401 -27.60 -8.88 -11.14
C THR A 401 -27.44 -10.07 -10.18
N ILE A 402 -27.00 -9.82 -8.96
CA ILE A 402 -26.91 -10.84 -7.90
C ILE A 402 -28.30 -11.40 -7.58
N VAL A 403 -29.30 -10.54 -7.43
CA VAL A 403 -30.69 -10.97 -7.16
C VAL A 403 -31.23 -11.82 -8.31
N ILE A 404 -31.00 -11.42 -9.56
CA ILE A 404 -31.41 -12.18 -10.74
C ILE A 404 -30.73 -13.56 -10.78
N ILE A 405 -29.43 -13.62 -10.47
CA ILE A 405 -28.68 -14.88 -10.40
C ILE A 405 -29.24 -15.79 -9.32
N ILE A 406 -29.55 -15.25 -8.14
CA ILE A 406 -30.16 -16.02 -7.03
C ILE A 406 -31.53 -16.56 -7.45
N VAL A 407 -32.37 -15.74 -8.10
CA VAL A 407 -33.70 -16.17 -8.58
C VAL A 407 -33.56 -17.25 -9.64
N LEU A 408 -32.63 -17.12 -10.59
CA LEU A 408 -32.37 -18.14 -11.62
C LEU A 408 -31.88 -19.45 -11.01
N ILE A 409 -31.01 -19.40 -10.00
CA ILE A 409 -30.55 -20.59 -9.27
C ILE A 409 -31.72 -21.26 -8.55
N LEU A 410 -32.59 -20.49 -7.90
CA LEU A 410 -33.77 -21.02 -7.23
C LEU A 410 -34.76 -21.66 -8.20
N LEU A 411 -34.93 -21.06 -9.39
CA LEU A 411 -35.79 -21.63 -10.47
C LEU A 411 -35.21 -22.89 -11.13
N LEU A 412 -33.90 -23.12 -11.01
CA LEU A 412 -33.24 -24.35 -11.49
C LEU A 412 -33.27 -25.49 -10.47
N ILE A 413 -33.51 -25.18 -9.20
CA ILE A 413 -33.53 -26.16 -8.10
C ILE A 413 -34.97 -26.63 -7.80
N PHE A 414 -35.99 -25.85 -8.17
CA PHE A 414 -37.42 -26.21 -8.09
C PHE A 414 -38.01 -26.43 -9.49
#